data_9dd3c636abcc480869dd49bbffd3a4e2
#
_entry.id   9dd3c636abcc480869dd49bbffd3a4e2
#
_cell.length_a   1.000
_cell.length_b   1.000
_cell.length_c   1.000
_cell.angle_alpha   90.00
_cell.angle_beta   90.00
_cell.angle_gamma   90.00
#
_symmetry.space_group_name_H-M   'P 1'
#
loop_
_entity.id
_entity.type
_entity.pdbx_description
1 polymer ?
#
loop_
_entity_poly.entity_id
_entity_poly.type
_entity_poly.pdbx_seq_one_letter_code
_entity_poly.pdbx_strand_id
1 'polypeptide(L)'
;MADFADGKIDILVSTTVIEVGVNVPNASLMIVENAEFFGLSQLHQLRGRVGRGQRKSYCILVSDSKSEKSKARLAVMCSTQDGYKIAEKDLELRGPGDFIAQAGGRIRQSGGVDMKFGSLGDSKLLYDAFDAAKNTLSADPSLSLAENAETKKQLMRVSGAGAL
;
A
#
# COMPACT_ATOMS: atom_id res chain seq x y z
N MET A 1 -7.41 14.10 -25.21
CA MET A 1 -8.45 13.98 -24.16
C MET A 1 -9.78 14.60 -24.62
N ALA A 2 -9.81 15.85 -25.08
CA ALA A 2 -11.05 16.47 -25.57
C ALA A 2 -11.72 15.63 -26.67
N ASP A 3 -10.99 15.24 -27.69
CA ASP A 3 -11.53 14.44 -28.79
C ASP A 3 -12.06 13.06 -28.38
N PHE A 4 -11.46 12.45 -27.36
CA PHE A 4 -11.95 11.21 -26.76
C PHE A 4 -13.25 11.45 -25.97
N ALA A 5 -13.30 12.52 -25.19
CA ALA A 5 -14.50 12.91 -24.46
C ALA A 5 -15.66 13.28 -25.40
N ASP A 6 -15.35 13.92 -26.54
CA ASP A 6 -16.31 14.28 -27.60
C ASP A 6 -16.72 13.09 -28.48
N GLY A 7 -16.13 11.90 -28.27
CA GLY A 7 -16.42 10.70 -29.08
C GLY A 7 -15.86 10.73 -30.51
N LYS A 8 -14.86 11.59 -30.77
CA LYS A 8 -14.19 11.66 -32.08
C LYS A 8 -13.14 10.55 -32.25
N ILE A 9 -12.66 10.00 -31.15
CA ILE A 9 -11.77 8.84 -31.10
C ILE A 9 -12.33 7.78 -30.15
N ASP A 10 -12.22 6.52 -30.51
CA ASP A 10 -12.80 5.40 -29.76
C ASP A 10 -11.81 4.82 -28.74
N ILE A 11 -10.52 4.94 -28.98
CA ILE A 11 -9.47 4.37 -28.14
C ILE A 11 -8.45 5.44 -27.79
N LEU A 12 -8.19 5.57 -26.48
CA LEU A 12 -7.16 6.46 -25.97
C LEU A 12 -6.07 5.60 -25.30
N VAL A 13 -4.84 5.74 -25.78
CA VAL A 13 -3.64 5.14 -25.15
C VAL A 13 -2.88 6.24 -24.43
N SER A 14 -2.58 6.03 -23.16
CA SER A 14 -1.90 7.02 -22.33
C SER A 14 -1.11 6.35 -21.20
N THR A 15 -0.22 7.11 -20.59
CA THR A 15 0.45 6.73 -19.35
C THR A 15 -0.43 7.09 -18.13
N THR A 16 0.10 6.93 -16.92
CA THR A 16 -0.57 7.23 -15.64
C THR A 16 -1.05 8.68 -15.47
N VAL A 17 -0.68 9.59 -16.37
CA VAL A 17 -1.12 11.00 -16.36
C VAL A 17 -2.66 11.15 -16.37
N ILE A 18 -3.39 10.11 -16.81
CA ILE A 18 -4.87 10.07 -16.74
C ILE A 18 -5.40 10.02 -15.29
N GLU A 19 -4.55 9.77 -14.31
CA GLU A 19 -4.93 9.75 -12.89
C GLU A 19 -5.52 11.11 -12.44
N VAL A 20 -5.17 12.21 -13.09
CA VAL A 20 -5.51 13.54 -12.64
C VAL A 20 -6.53 14.20 -13.57
N GLY A 21 -7.69 14.54 -13.03
CA GLY A 21 -8.55 15.61 -13.56
C GLY A 21 -9.44 15.28 -14.76
N VAL A 22 -9.39 14.08 -15.34
CA VAL A 22 -10.19 13.78 -16.54
C VAL A 22 -11.36 12.88 -16.21
N ASN A 23 -12.56 13.40 -16.43
CA ASN A 23 -13.79 12.64 -16.34
C ASN A 23 -14.35 12.40 -17.76
N VAL A 24 -14.40 11.14 -18.18
CA VAL A 24 -15.02 10.75 -19.45
C VAL A 24 -16.19 9.81 -19.15
N PRO A 25 -17.40 10.33 -18.97
CA PRO A 25 -18.58 9.54 -18.58
C PRO A 25 -18.91 8.40 -19.54
N ASN A 26 -18.53 8.56 -20.81
CA ASN A 26 -18.78 7.57 -21.87
C ASN A 26 -17.74 6.46 -21.92
N ALA A 27 -16.62 6.58 -21.21
CA ALA A 27 -15.62 5.52 -21.14
C ALA A 27 -16.16 4.30 -20.38
N SER A 28 -16.29 3.19 -21.08
CA SER A 28 -16.86 1.95 -20.56
C SER A 28 -15.82 0.86 -20.35
N LEU A 29 -14.61 1.03 -20.88
CA LEU A 29 -13.53 0.06 -20.75
C LEU A 29 -12.24 0.76 -20.33
N MET A 30 -11.58 0.21 -19.31
CA MET A 30 -10.22 0.54 -18.89
C MET A 30 -9.36 -0.72 -18.98
N ILE A 31 -8.23 -0.63 -19.66
CA ILE A 31 -7.22 -1.70 -19.66
C ILE A 31 -5.96 -1.11 -19.03
N VAL A 32 -5.45 -1.78 -18.00
CA VAL A 32 -4.21 -1.40 -17.32
C VAL A 32 -3.17 -2.47 -17.62
N GLU A 33 -2.22 -2.13 -18.45
CA GLU A 33 -1.07 -2.98 -18.78
C GLU A 33 -0.03 -2.97 -17.67
N ASN A 34 0.64 -4.10 -17.45
CA ASN A 34 1.67 -4.26 -16.41
C ASN A 34 1.14 -3.86 -15.02
N ALA A 35 -0.06 -4.32 -14.68
CA ALA A 35 -0.79 -3.91 -13.48
C ALA A 35 -0.03 -4.23 -12.18
N GLU A 36 0.93 -5.15 -12.20
CA GLU A 36 1.79 -5.50 -11.06
C GLU A 36 2.70 -4.37 -10.59
N PHE A 37 3.00 -3.39 -11.45
CA PHE A 37 3.84 -2.24 -11.06
C PHE A 37 3.06 -1.13 -10.36
N PHE A 38 1.73 -1.19 -10.37
CA PHE A 38 0.88 -0.20 -9.73
C PHE A 38 0.58 -0.56 -8.27
N GLY A 39 0.46 0.46 -7.42
CA GLY A 39 -0.11 0.31 -6.09
C GLY A 39 -1.62 0.04 -6.13
N LEU A 40 -2.18 -0.62 -5.10
CA LEU A 40 -3.62 -0.90 -5.05
C LEU A 40 -4.46 0.39 -5.07
N SER A 41 -4.00 1.45 -4.39
CA SER A 41 -4.66 2.76 -4.41
C SER A 41 -4.67 3.38 -5.81
N GLN A 42 -3.59 3.26 -6.59
CA GLN A 42 -3.53 3.74 -7.97
C GLN A 42 -4.47 2.95 -8.88
N LEU A 43 -4.46 1.62 -8.77
CA LEU A 43 -5.41 0.77 -9.52
C LEU A 43 -6.86 1.10 -9.18
N HIS A 44 -7.15 1.40 -7.92
CA HIS A 44 -8.48 1.82 -7.49
C HIS A 44 -8.87 3.17 -8.11
N GLN A 45 -7.97 4.13 -8.16
CA GLN A 45 -8.20 5.43 -8.80
C GLN A 45 -8.41 5.29 -10.31
N LEU A 46 -7.58 4.48 -10.99
CA LEU A 46 -7.74 4.19 -12.41
C LEU A 46 -9.09 3.52 -12.69
N ARG A 47 -9.45 2.48 -11.95
CA ARG A 47 -10.76 1.82 -12.07
C ARG A 47 -11.90 2.81 -11.90
N GLY A 48 -11.77 3.77 -10.99
CA GLY A 48 -12.76 4.83 -10.76
C GLY A 48 -12.90 5.86 -11.90
N ARG A 49 -12.09 5.78 -12.97
CA ARG A 49 -12.21 6.65 -14.14
C ARG A 49 -13.24 6.15 -15.16
N VAL A 50 -13.61 4.88 -15.11
CA VAL A 50 -14.69 4.32 -15.92
C VAL A 50 -15.90 4.01 -15.03
N GLY A 51 -17.07 3.83 -15.63
CA GLY A 51 -18.29 3.48 -14.89
C GLY A 51 -19.01 4.65 -14.26
N ARG A 52 -18.77 5.87 -14.73
CA ARG A 52 -19.46 7.07 -14.25
C ARG A 52 -20.71 7.41 -15.06
N GLY A 53 -20.95 6.69 -16.13
CA GLY A 53 -22.16 6.81 -16.96
C GLY A 53 -23.18 5.73 -16.62
N GLN A 54 -24.23 5.67 -17.47
CA GLN A 54 -25.30 4.68 -17.31
C GLN A 54 -24.95 3.30 -17.89
N ARG A 55 -23.82 3.18 -18.60
CA ARG A 55 -23.41 1.95 -19.26
C ARG A 55 -22.61 1.07 -18.32
N LYS A 56 -22.76 -0.25 -18.47
CA LYS A 56 -21.91 -1.22 -17.78
C LYS A 56 -20.46 -1.03 -18.18
N SER A 57 -19.57 -1.02 -17.22
CA SER A 57 -18.16 -0.71 -17.42
C SER A 57 -17.26 -1.82 -16.89
N TYR A 58 -16.09 -1.95 -17.51
CA TYR A 58 -15.12 -2.97 -17.19
C TYR A 58 -13.75 -2.35 -16.96
N CYS A 59 -13.02 -2.90 -15.99
CA CYS A 59 -11.60 -2.59 -15.79
C CYS A 59 -10.83 -3.91 -15.86
N ILE A 60 -9.96 -4.02 -16.86
CA ILE A 60 -9.13 -5.21 -17.11
C ILE A 60 -7.72 -4.89 -16.63
N LEU A 61 -7.18 -5.74 -15.76
CA LEU A 61 -5.81 -5.65 -15.27
C LEU A 61 -4.99 -6.74 -15.96
N VAL A 62 -3.99 -6.34 -16.74
CA VAL A 62 -3.10 -7.25 -17.46
C VAL A 62 -1.77 -7.32 -16.70
N SER A 63 -1.28 -8.54 -16.45
CA SER A 63 -0.03 -8.76 -15.73
C SER A 63 0.63 -10.06 -16.18
N ASP A 64 1.91 -9.99 -16.46
CA ASP A 64 2.75 -11.15 -16.78
C ASP A 64 3.48 -11.71 -15.55
N SER A 65 3.27 -11.09 -14.38
CA SER A 65 3.94 -11.49 -13.14
C SER A 65 3.49 -12.88 -12.66
N LYS A 66 4.46 -13.76 -12.46
CA LYS A 66 4.25 -15.09 -11.86
C LYS A 66 4.28 -15.06 -10.33
N SER A 67 4.60 -13.91 -9.73
CA SER A 67 4.71 -13.75 -8.28
C SER A 67 3.34 -13.93 -7.60
N GLU A 68 3.28 -14.80 -6.61
CA GLU A 68 2.06 -15.00 -5.81
C GLU A 68 1.64 -13.71 -5.09
N LYS A 69 2.59 -12.87 -4.66
CA LYS A 69 2.30 -11.57 -4.06
C LYS A 69 1.60 -10.63 -5.06
N SER A 70 2.06 -10.59 -6.31
CA SER A 70 1.42 -9.78 -7.35
C SER A 70 0.02 -10.30 -7.67
N LYS A 71 -0.15 -11.60 -7.80
CA LYS A 71 -1.46 -12.23 -8.03
C LYS A 71 -2.43 -11.92 -6.89
N ALA A 72 -1.99 -12.07 -5.63
CA ALA A 72 -2.81 -11.76 -4.46
C ALA A 72 -3.27 -10.29 -4.46
N ARG A 73 -2.37 -9.34 -4.80
CA ARG A 73 -2.72 -7.92 -4.92
C ARG A 73 -3.77 -7.66 -5.99
N LEU A 74 -3.59 -8.21 -7.18
CA LEU A 74 -4.54 -8.03 -8.27
C LEU A 74 -5.90 -8.69 -7.97
N ALA A 75 -5.89 -9.83 -7.27
CA ALA A 75 -7.11 -10.51 -6.82
C ALA A 75 -7.93 -9.62 -5.85
N VAL A 76 -7.28 -8.84 -5.00
CA VAL A 76 -7.99 -7.85 -4.13
C VAL A 76 -8.80 -6.87 -4.97
N MET A 77 -8.21 -6.34 -6.06
CA MET A 77 -8.90 -5.41 -6.95
C MET A 77 -10.12 -6.04 -7.65
N CYS A 78 -10.08 -7.34 -7.90
CA CYS A 78 -11.19 -8.07 -8.51
C CYS A 78 -12.29 -8.43 -7.49
N SER A 79 -11.94 -8.61 -6.20
CA SER A 79 -12.85 -9.10 -5.17
C SER A 79 -13.75 -8.03 -4.55
N THR A 80 -13.35 -6.75 -4.58
CA THR A 80 -14.09 -5.66 -3.95
C THR A 80 -13.99 -4.35 -4.72
N GLN A 81 -15.04 -3.53 -4.60
CA GLN A 81 -15.06 -2.16 -5.08
C GLN A 81 -14.89 -1.14 -3.94
N ASP A 82 -14.92 -1.60 -2.70
CA ASP A 82 -14.80 -0.79 -1.50
C ASP A 82 -13.35 -0.32 -1.32
N GLY A 83 -13.13 0.99 -1.43
CA GLY A 83 -11.80 1.60 -1.28
C GLY A 83 -11.18 1.39 0.10
N TYR A 84 -12.01 1.32 1.15
CA TYR A 84 -11.53 1.07 2.50
C TYR A 84 -10.97 -0.35 2.64
N LYS A 85 -11.69 -1.35 2.13
CA LYS A 85 -11.21 -2.74 2.11
C LYS A 85 -9.95 -2.92 1.27
N ILE A 86 -9.85 -2.17 0.16
CA ILE A 86 -8.64 -2.18 -0.67
C ILE A 86 -7.45 -1.60 0.11
N ALA A 87 -7.64 -0.49 0.84
CA ALA A 87 -6.59 0.11 1.64
C ALA A 87 -6.15 -0.79 2.81
N GLU A 88 -7.09 -1.45 3.47
CA GLU A 88 -6.81 -2.42 4.53
C GLU A 88 -5.98 -3.60 3.99
N LYS A 89 -6.38 -4.16 2.85
CA LYS A 89 -5.64 -5.25 2.20
C LYS A 89 -4.28 -4.82 1.65
N ASP A 90 -4.15 -3.58 1.17
CA ASP A 90 -2.85 -3.03 0.76
C ASP A 90 -1.89 -2.96 1.94
N LEU A 91 -2.38 -2.53 3.11
CA LEU A 91 -1.60 -2.50 4.35
C LEU A 91 -1.17 -3.90 4.81
N GLU A 92 -2.09 -4.87 4.79
CA GLU A 92 -1.78 -6.27 5.12
C GLU A 92 -0.70 -6.86 4.19
N LEU A 93 -0.80 -6.62 2.88
CA LEU A 93 0.10 -7.17 1.87
C LEU A 93 1.47 -6.48 1.82
N ARG A 94 1.55 -5.20 2.16
CA ARG A 94 2.82 -4.46 2.27
C ARG A 94 3.61 -4.90 3.49
N GLY A 95 2.91 -5.24 4.57
CA GLY A 95 3.52 -5.54 5.86
C GLY A 95 4.01 -4.29 6.60
N PRO A 96 4.48 -4.45 7.85
CA PRO A 96 4.84 -3.35 8.75
C PRO A 96 6.05 -2.53 8.33
N GLY A 97 6.88 -3.03 7.41
CA GLY A 97 8.15 -2.41 7.04
C GLY A 97 8.03 -1.01 6.43
N ASP A 98 6.98 -0.76 5.65
CA ASP A 98 6.78 0.54 4.99
C ASP A 98 6.25 1.62 5.95
N PHE A 99 5.59 1.23 7.04
CA PHE A 99 5.07 2.17 8.04
C PHE A 99 6.19 2.79 8.89
N ILE A 100 7.23 2.02 9.17
CA ILE A 100 8.39 2.48 9.96
C ILE A 100 9.29 3.39 9.12
N ALA A 101 9.34 3.20 7.81
CA ALA A 101 10.11 4.06 6.90
C ALA A 101 9.57 5.50 6.81
N GLN A 102 8.27 5.72 6.98
CA GLN A 102 7.66 7.06 6.97
C GLN A 102 7.88 7.84 8.27
N ALA A 103 8.22 7.17 9.37
CA ALA A 103 8.49 7.81 10.65
C ALA A 103 9.91 8.42 10.79
N GLY A 104 10.63 8.63 9.67
CA GLY A 104 11.90 9.36 9.65
C GLY A 104 13.16 8.51 9.68
N GLY A 105 13.05 7.19 9.54
CA GLY A 105 14.21 6.30 9.43
C GLY A 105 14.47 5.86 7.99
N ARG A 106 15.71 6.03 7.51
CA ARG A 106 16.20 5.40 6.28
C ARG A 106 16.20 3.86 6.45
N ILE A 107 15.07 3.21 6.25
CA ILE A 107 15.03 1.74 6.20
C ILE A 107 15.09 1.32 4.74
N ARG A 108 16.10 0.52 4.41
CA ARG A 108 16.32 -0.03 3.07
C ARG A 108 15.11 -0.84 2.62
N GLN A 109 14.76 -0.71 1.37
CA GLN A 109 13.65 -1.34 0.62
C GLN A 109 13.66 -2.88 0.57
N SER A 110 14.41 -3.55 1.41
CA SER A 110 14.55 -5.02 1.41
C SER A 110 14.68 -5.53 2.83
N GLY A 111 13.58 -5.74 3.50
CA GLY A 111 13.55 -6.43 4.77
C GLY A 111 12.46 -5.86 5.67
N GLY A 112 11.25 -6.34 5.53
CA GLY A 112 10.19 -6.10 6.50
C GLY A 112 10.65 -6.55 7.89
N VAL A 113 10.26 -5.83 8.92
CA VAL A 113 10.43 -6.30 10.30
C VAL A 113 9.64 -7.61 10.40
N ASP A 114 10.35 -8.72 10.52
CA ASP A 114 9.74 -10.04 10.76
C ASP A 114 9.17 -10.02 12.18
N MET A 115 7.86 -9.79 12.27
CA MET A 115 7.16 -9.84 13.55
C MET A 115 6.97 -11.29 13.94
N LYS A 116 7.72 -11.74 14.96
CA LYS A 116 7.61 -13.10 15.50
C LYS A 116 6.25 -13.38 16.15
N PHE A 117 5.55 -12.35 16.60
CA PHE A 117 4.26 -12.44 17.29
C PHE A 117 3.38 -11.26 16.87
N GLY A 118 2.16 -11.56 16.45
CA GLY A 118 1.15 -10.56 16.06
C GLY A 118 1.11 -10.25 14.57
N SER A 119 0.00 -9.68 14.14
CA SER A 119 -0.16 -9.11 12.81
C SER A 119 -0.54 -7.64 12.95
N LEU A 120 -0.25 -6.82 11.93
CA LEU A 120 -0.70 -5.41 11.92
C LEU A 120 -2.23 -5.26 11.88
N GLY A 121 -2.95 -6.32 11.61
CA GLY A 121 -4.41 -6.37 11.69
C GLY A 121 -4.93 -6.38 13.14
N ASP A 122 -4.08 -6.67 14.11
CA ASP A 122 -4.44 -6.58 15.53
C ASP A 122 -4.18 -5.16 16.05
N SER A 123 -5.14 -4.27 15.82
CA SER A 123 -5.08 -2.87 16.25
C SER A 123 -4.88 -2.73 17.76
N LYS A 124 -5.46 -3.64 18.55
CA LYS A 124 -5.33 -3.60 20.01
C LYS A 124 -3.89 -3.88 20.42
N LEU A 125 -3.30 -4.95 19.89
CA LEU A 125 -1.90 -5.30 20.16
C LEU A 125 -0.95 -4.18 19.75
N LEU A 126 -1.24 -3.49 18.63
CA LEU A 126 -0.45 -2.35 18.15
C LEU A 126 -0.51 -1.16 19.14
N TYR A 127 -1.71 -0.81 19.62
CA TYR A 127 -1.87 0.25 20.64
C TYR A 127 -1.20 -0.12 21.95
N ASP A 128 -1.39 -1.34 22.44
CA ASP A 128 -0.77 -1.82 23.68
C ASP A 128 0.76 -1.79 23.57
N ALA A 129 1.32 -2.18 22.43
CA ALA A 129 2.76 -2.13 22.16
C ALA A 129 3.28 -0.68 22.09
N PHE A 130 2.53 0.23 21.48
CA PHE A 130 2.88 1.65 21.39
C PHE A 130 2.90 2.29 22.78
N ASP A 131 1.90 2.04 23.60
CA ASP A 131 1.81 2.57 24.97
C ASP A 131 2.92 1.99 25.85
N ALA A 132 3.22 0.69 25.74
CA ALA A 132 4.34 0.07 26.44
C ALA A 132 5.68 0.72 26.04
N ALA A 133 5.92 0.91 24.75
CA ALA A 133 7.13 1.57 24.25
C ALA A 133 7.25 3.00 24.75
N LYS A 134 6.15 3.77 24.72
CA LYS A 134 6.09 5.14 25.21
C LYS A 134 6.41 5.22 26.70
N ASN A 135 5.83 4.35 27.51
CA ASN A 135 6.06 4.30 28.96
C ASN A 135 7.53 3.93 29.25
N THR A 136 8.07 2.93 28.56
CA THR A 136 9.48 2.53 28.70
C THR A 136 10.44 3.67 28.35
N LEU A 137 10.23 4.35 27.21
CA LEU A 137 11.08 5.47 26.78
C LEU A 137 10.91 6.71 27.64
N SER A 138 9.73 6.91 28.27
CA SER A 138 9.53 8.01 29.23
C SER A 138 10.30 7.77 30.53
N ALA A 139 10.45 6.51 30.97
CA ALA A 139 11.16 6.13 32.16
C ALA A 139 12.69 5.98 31.93
N ASP A 140 13.06 5.49 30.75
CA ASP A 140 14.47 5.24 30.36
C ASP A 140 14.70 5.60 28.90
N PRO A 141 14.87 6.90 28.57
CA PRO A 141 15.00 7.37 27.17
C PRO A 141 16.17 6.75 26.40
N SER A 142 17.22 6.31 27.07
CA SER A 142 18.41 5.73 26.45
C SER A 142 18.48 4.19 26.54
N LEU A 143 17.42 3.58 27.12
CA LEU A 143 17.35 2.14 27.39
C LEU A 143 18.63 1.64 28.10
N SER A 144 19.02 2.35 29.15
CA SER A 144 20.26 2.08 29.90
C SER A 144 20.06 1.22 31.14
N LEU A 145 18.81 1.06 31.61
CA LEU A 145 18.47 0.19 32.73
C LEU A 145 18.68 -1.28 32.36
N ALA A 146 19.11 -2.08 33.30
CA ALA A 146 19.39 -3.50 33.12
C ALA A 146 18.18 -4.28 32.56
N GLU A 147 16.97 -3.94 32.98
CA GLU A 147 15.71 -4.53 32.50
C GLU A 147 15.44 -4.24 31.01
N ASN A 148 15.95 -3.13 30.48
CA ASN A 148 15.79 -2.74 29.07
C ASN A 148 16.94 -3.18 28.17
N ALA A 149 17.94 -3.86 28.68
CA ALA A 149 19.15 -4.23 27.94
C ALA A 149 18.84 -5.10 26.70
N GLU A 150 17.95 -6.06 26.81
CA GLU A 150 17.57 -6.92 25.68
C GLU A 150 16.76 -6.14 24.63
N THR A 151 15.85 -5.26 25.06
CA THR A 151 15.10 -4.36 24.18
C THR A 151 16.05 -3.48 23.38
N LYS A 152 17.05 -2.88 24.04
CA LYS A 152 18.08 -2.07 23.39
C LYS A 152 18.86 -2.87 22.34
N LYS A 153 19.29 -4.09 22.71
CA LYS A 153 20.03 -4.98 21.81
C LYS A 153 19.20 -5.36 20.58
N GLN A 154 17.91 -5.66 20.75
CA GLN A 154 17.01 -5.97 19.62
C GLN A 154 16.79 -4.75 18.74
N LEU A 155 16.60 -3.57 19.32
CA LEU A 155 16.45 -2.32 18.59
C LEU A 155 17.69 -2.03 17.72
N MET A 156 18.90 -2.21 18.27
CA MET A 156 20.16 -2.03 17.53
C MET A 156 20.31 -3.04 16.39
N ARG A 157 19.82 -4.27 16.53
CA ARG A 157 19.82 -5.28 15.46
C ARG A 157 18.89 -4.90 14.30
N VAL A 158 17.72 -4.33 14.62
CA VAL A 158 16.71 -3.92 13.62
C VAL A 158 17.09 -2.62 12.93
N SER A 159 17.65 -1.65 13.65
CA SER A 159 18.06 -0.35 13.09
C SER A 159 19.36 -0.39 12.29
N GLY A 160 20.04 -1.53 12.20
CA GLY A 160 21.29 -1.65 11.47
C GLY A 160 22.41 -0.89 12.17
N ALA A 161 23.26 -1.57 12.90
CA ALA A 161 24.35 -1.02 13.71
C ALA A 161 25.06 0.15 13.00
N GLY A 162 24.82 1.38 13.42
CA GLY A 162 25.58 2.51 12.95
C GLY A 162 24.94 3.88 12.96
N ALA A 163 23.85 4.09 13.69
CA ALA A 163 23.28 5.44 13.82
C ALA A 163 22.80 5.68 15.26
N LEU A 164 23.72 5.95 16.13
CA LEU A 164 23.57 6.80 17.32
C LEU A 164 24.85 7.61 17.45
#